data_651de4508a0e0382ec142dcc5ed6c186
#
_entry.id   651de4508a0e0382ec142dcc5ed6c186
#
_cell.length_a   1.000
_cell.length_b   1.000
_cell.length_c   1.000
_cell.angle_alpha   90.00
_cell.angle_beta   90.00
_cell.angle_gamma   90.00
#
_symmetry.space_group_name_H-M   'P 1'
#
loop_
_entity.id
_entity.type
_entity.pdbx_description
1 polymer ?
#
loop_
_entity_poly.entity_id
_entity_poly.type
_entity_poly.pdbx_seq_one_letter_code
_entity_poly.pdbx_strand_id
1 'polypeptide(L)'
;GRCFNDLHWFDLKSLRWQPQLTTSKSPMQRSGHCACAVDDTMYIFGGNTTKNSFNDLWEFDVLSSVWRQIKTTGKSPSGRVGHTITALGPRLLVLGGREYATNYFDCHLHSFDVRTRHWSQVPLHTSSPRGGPPPLRTGHCTTVHAGRLLLFGGLREDGRFLDDITTVELIS
;
A
#
# COMPACT_ATOMS: atom_id res chain seq x y z
N GLY A 1 0.93 -22.41 1.73
CA GLY A 1 1.29 -21.67 2.96
C GLY A 1 0.04 -21.19 3.69
N ARG A 2 0.14 -20.95 4.98
CA ARG A 2 -0.94 -20.42 5.81
C ARG A 2 -0.80 -18.89 5.89
N CYS A 3 -1.86 -18.15 5.62
CA CYS A 3 -1.91 -16.72 5.88
C CYS A 3 -2.38 -16.47 7.32
N PHE A 4 -2.00 -15.33 7.89
CA PHE A 4 -2.31 -14.90 9.24
C PHE A 4 -3.10 -13.59 9.21
N ASN A 5 -3.77 -13.26 10.32
CA ASN A 5 -4.46 -11.99 10.56
C ASN A 5 -4.22 -11.47 11.98
N ASP A 6 -3.19 -11.99 12.64
CA ASP A 6 -2.73 -11.53 13.93
C ASP A 6 -1.99 -10.20 13.83
N LEU A 7 -1.95 -9.47 14.93
CA LEU A 7 -1.24 -8.20 15.05
C LEU A 7 -0.27 -8.27 16.22
N HIS A 8 0.93 -7.76 16.01
CA HIS A 8 1.99 -7.73 17.01
C HIS A 8 2.64 -6.34 17.07
N TRP A 9 2.98 -5.92 18.28
CA TRP A 9 3.82 -4.77 18.53
C TRP A 9 5.25 -5.20 18.73
N PHE A 10 6.18 -4.41 18.21
CA PHE A 10 7.58 -4.50 18.59
C PHE A 10 7.92 -3.27 19.47
N ASP A 11 8.17 -3.52 20.73
CA ASP A 11 8.57 -2.47 21.67
C ASP A 11 10.04 -2.12 21.48
N LEU A 12 10.32 -0.88 21.05
CA LEU A 12 11.67 -0.41 20.74
C LEU A 12 12.55 -0.20 21.98
N LYS A 13 11.97 -0.12 23.19
CA LYS A 13 12.73 0.03 24.43
C LYS A 13 13.15 -1.32 25.00
N SER A 14 12.20 -2.26 25.09
CA SER A 14 12.45 -3.61 25.60
C SER A 14 12.96 -4.57 24.53
N LEU A 15 12.89 -4.21 23.24
CA LEU A 15 13.22 -5.02 22.07
C LEU A 15 12.46 -6.34 22.04
N ARG A 16 11.18 -6.31 22.40
CA ARG A 16 10.33 -7.51 22.49
C ARG A 16 9.09 -7.38 21.64
N TRP A 17 8.71 -8.49 21.02
CA TRP A 17 7.40 -8.63 20.38
C TRP A 17 6.31 -8.90 21.39
N GLN A 18 5.18 -8.27 21.22
CA GLN A 18 3.99 -8.46 22.04
C GLN A 18 2.76 -8.63 21.14
N PRO A 19 1.93 -9.65 21.37
CA PRO A 19 0.69 -9.80 20.62
C PRO A 19 -0.30 -8.68 21.00
N GLN A 20 -0.94 -8.11 19.98
CA GLN A 20 -1.99 -7.13 20.16
C GLN A 20 -3.35 -7.81 20.06
N LEU A 21 -4.05 -7.89 21.17
CA LEU A 21 -5.44 -8.36 21.17
C LEU A 21 -6.35 -7.26 20.61
N THR A 22 -7.24 -7.66 19.71
CA THR A 22 -8.24 -6.77 19.12
C THR A 22 -9.65 -7.24 19.49
N THR A 23 -10.52 -6.31 19.82
CA THR A 23 -11.90 -6.60 20.26
C THR A 23 -12.92 -6.52 19.14
N SER A 24 -12.49 -6.12 17.95
CA SER A 24 -13.32 -5.90 16.77
C SER A 24 -13.06 -6.94 15.68
N LYS A 25 -13.95 -6.97 14.68
CA LYS A 25 -13.71 -7.75 13.46
C LYS A 25 -12.45 -7.24 12.77
N SER A 26 -11.46 -8.10 12.65
CA SER A 26 -10.20 -7.82 11.95
C SER A 26 -10.29 -8.14 10.45
N PRO A 27 -9.36 -7.63 9.64
CA PRO A 27 -9.19 -8.05 8.25
C PRO A 27 -9.05 -9.56 8.15
N MET A 28 -9.51 -10.15 7.04
CA MET A 28 -9.25 -11.56 6.75
C MET A 28 -7.74 -11.81 6.66
N GLN A 29 -7.34 -13.03 7.01
CA GLN A 29 -5.96 -13.51 6.84
C GLN A 29 -5.47 -13.28 5.42
N ARG A 30 -4.26 -12.73 5.27
CA ARG A 30 -3.73 -12.31 3.98
C ARG A 30 -2.21 -12.28 3.94
N SER A 31 -1.65 -12.31 2.73
CA SER A 31 -0.25 -12.06 2.44
C SER A 31 -0.11 -11.00 1.35
N GLY A 32 1.07 -10.39 1.21
CA GLY A 32 1.33 -9.41 0.15
C GLY A 32 0.54 -8.11 0.23
N HIS A 33 -0.10 -7.84 1.38
CA HIS A 33 -0.65 -6.52 1.70
C HIS A 33 0.47 -5.53 2.04
N CYS A 34 0.14 -4.26 2.02
CA CYS A 34 1.03 -3.21 2.53
C CYS A 34 0.32 -2.38 3.60
N ALA A 35 1.11 -1.78 4.46
CA ALA A 35 0.63 -0.93 5.54
C ALA A 35 1.42 0.39 5.61
N CYS A 36 0.76 1.44 6.08
CA CYS A 36 1.39 2.69 6.50
C CYS A 36 0.61 3.29 7.67
N ALA A 37 1.18 4.30 8.31
CA ALA A 37 0.52 5.00 9.40
C ALA A 37 0.30 6.47 9.06
N VAL A 38 -0.82 7.02 9.52
CA VAL A 38 -1.11 8.45 9.57
C VAL A 38 -1.61 8.72 10.98
N ASP A 39 -0.94 9.59 11.69
CA ASP A 39 -1.15 9.86 13.12
C ASP A 39 -1.20 8.53 13.93
N ASP A 40 -2.21 8.34 14.77
CA ASP A 40 -2.38 7.14 15.59
C ASP A 40 -3.17 6.02 14.87
N THR A 41 -3.21 6.04 13.55
CA THR A 41 -3.96 5.07 12.78
C THR A 41 -3.07 4.34 11.79
N MET A 42 -3.05 3.00 11.85
CA MET A 42 -2.43 2.16 10.84
C MET A 42 -3.46 1.80 9.76
N TYR A 43 -3.09 1.96 8.51
CA TYR A 43 -3.90 1.58 7.35
C TYR A 43 -3.28 0.38 6.66
N ILE A 44 -4.12 -0.59 6.26
CA ILE A 44 -3.70 -1.70 5.41
C ILE A 44 -4.56 -1.76 4.15
N PHE A 45 -3.95 -2.06 3.02
CA PHE A 45 -4.63 -2.21 1.74
C PHE A 45 -4.18 -3.48 1.01
N GLY A 46 -5.11 -4.14 0.33
CA GLY A 46 -4.82 -5.20 -0.59
C GLY A 46 -4.34 -6.50 0.06
N GLY A 47 -3.44 -7.16 -0.65
CA GLY A 47 -3.02 -8.52 -0.33
C GLY A 47 -3.91 -9.59 -0.96
N ASN A 48 -3.63 -10.83 -0.66
CA ASN A 48 -4.40 -11.96 -1.18
C ASN A 48 -4.51 -13.11 -0.19
N THR A 49 -5.45 -13.99 -0.46
CA THR A 49 -5.43 -15.39 -0.06
C THR A 49 -4.95 -16.25 -1.23
N THR A 50 -4.97 -17.55 -1.08
CA THR A 50 -4.69 -18.49 -2.20
C THR A 50 -5.71 -18.41 -3.34
N LYS A 51 -6.86 -17.74 -3.12
CA LYS A 51 -7.97 -17.71 -4.08
C LYS A 51 -8.25 -16.31 -4.64
N ASN A 52 -8.17 -15.28 -3.81
CA ASN A 52 -8.64 -13.93 -4.14
C ASN A 52 -7.64 -12.86 -3.75
N SER A 53 -7.52 -11.82 -4.60
CA SER A 53 -6.88 -10.56 -4.25
C SER A 53 -7.88 -9.62 -3.59
N PHE A 54 -7.42 -8.89 -2.58
CA PHE A 54 -8.22 -7.90 -1.85
C PHE A 54 -7.99 -6.49 -2.41
N ASN A 55 -9.07 -5.69 -2.42
CA ASN A 55 -9.05 -4.24 -2.66
C ASN A 55 -9.70 -3.46 -1.52
N ASP A 56 -9.87 -4.11 -0.38
CA ASP A 56 -10.37 -3.49 0.83
C ASP A 56 -9.30 -2.65 1.52
N LEU A 57 -9.75 -1.57 2.13
CA LEU A 57 -8.94 -0.70 2.98
C LEU A 57 -9.44 -0.81 4.41
N TRP A 58 -8.52 -1.04 5.32
CA TRP A 58 -8.80 -1.14 6.74
C TRP A 58 -7.98 -0.14 7.53
N GLU A 59 -8.56 0.39 8.59
CA GLU A 59 -7.90 1.20 9.60
C GLU A 59 -7.84 0.46 10.93
N PHE A 60 -6.70 0.58 11.60
CA PHE A 60 -6.52 0.15 12.98
C PHE A 60 -6.19 1.37 13.83
N ASP A 61 -7.08 1.69 14.72
CA ASP A 61 -6.89 2.74 15.72
C ASP A 61 -6.00 2.19 16.84
N VAL A 62 -4.81 2.74 16.95
CA VAL A 62 -3.77 2.29 17.88
C VAL A 62 -4.19 2.50 19.34
N LEU A 63 -4.88 3.59 19.63
CA LEU A 63 -5.26 3.95 20.99
C LEU A 63 -6.41 3.08 21.52
N SER A 64 -7.41 2.82 20.70
CA SER A 64 -8.56 2.00 21.07
C SER A 64 -8.40 0.51 20.77
N SER A 65 -7.37 0.12 20.03
CA SER A 65 -7.12 -1.27 19.57
C SER A 65 -8.27 -1.85 18.74
N VAL A 66 -8.89 -1.02 17.90
CA VAL A 66 -10.08 -1.35 17.11
C VAL A 66 -9.79 -1.31 15.63
N TRP A 67 -10.11 -2.42 14.94
CA TRP A 67 -10.14 -2.46 13.47
C TRP A 67 -11.49 -1.97 12.93
N ARG A 68 -11.43 -1.24 11.82
CA ARG A 68 -12.62 -0.86 11.04
C ARG A 68 -12.33 -1.00 9.55
N GLN A 69 -13.25 -1.62 8.82
CA GLN A 69 -13.20 -1.58 7.36
C GLN A 69 -13.72 -0.22 6.87
N ILE A 70 -12.95 0.45 6.05
CA ILE A 70 -13.31 1.77 5.54
C ILE A 70 -14.26 1.61 4.34
N LYS A 71 -15.43 2.22 4.42
CA LYS A 71 -16.29 2.41 3.24
C LYS A 71 -15.73 3.58 2.44
N THR A 72 -15.24 3.29 1.25
CA THR A 72 -14.60 4.25 0.38
C THR A 72 -15.52 4.69 -0.76
N THR A 73 -15.29 5.89 -1.30
CA THR A 73 -15.91 6.41 -2.53
C THR A 73 -14.85 6.61 -3.60
N GLY A 74 -15.25 6.92 -4.82
CA GLY A 74 -14.34 7.08 -5.95
C GLY A 74 -13.84 5.76 -6.51
N LYS A 75 -12.85 5.84 -7.41
CA LYS A 75 -12.30 4.67 -8.12
C LYS A 75 -11.14 4.07 -7.34
N SER A 76 -11.44 3.08 -6.49
CA SER A 76 -10.40 2.33 -5.77
C SER A 76 -9.50 1.54 -6.73
N PRO A 77 -8.24 1.26 -6.34
CA PRO A 77 -7.42 0.29 -7.06
C PRO A 77 -8.08 -1.10 -7.10
N SER A 78 -7.78 -1.90 -8.11
CA SER A 78 -8.13 -3.33 -8.13
C SER A 78 -7.42 -4.09 -7.01
N GLY A 79 -7.92 -5.28 -6.67
CA GLY A 79 -7.27 -6.19 -5.72
C GLY A 79 -5.85 -6.54 -6.18
N ARG A 80 -4.86 -6.40 -5.29
CA ARG A 80 -3.46 -6.51 -5.69
C ARG A 80 -2.52 -6.97 -4.58
N VAL A 81 -1.36 -7.46 -5.01
CA VAL A 81 -0.22 -7.83 -4.17
C VAL A 81 1.06 -7.15 -4.65
N GLY A 82 2.04 -7.00 -3.77
CA GLY A 82 3.35 -6.44 -4.12
C GLY A 82 3.32 -4.98 -4.58
N HIS A 83 2.26 -4.26 -4.26
CA HIS A 83 2.17 -2.81 -4.34
C HIS A 83 2.86 -2.16 -3.15
N THR A 84 2.94 -0.85 -3.15
CA THR A 84 3.33 -0.06 -1.97
C THR A 84 2.19 0.85 -1.55
N ILE A 85 2.15 1.16 -0.25
CA ILE A 85 1.31 2.21 0.32
C ILE A 85 2.21 3.17 1.11
N THR A 86 2.14 4.46 0.80
CA THR A 86 2.99 5.47 1.42
C THR A 86 2.14 6.66 1.85
N ALA A 87 2.31 7.11 3.08
CA ALA A 87 1.58 8.26 3.60
C ALA A 87 2.22 9.58 3.16
N LEU A 88 1.40 10.53 2.74
CA LEU A 88 1.77 11.93 2.47
C LEU A 88 0.72 12.85 3.12
N GLY A 89 1.01 13.33 4.32
CA GLY A 89 0.00 14.01 5.12
C GLY A 89 -1.25 13.12 5.27
N PRO A 90 -2.46 13.64 4.97
CA PRO A 90 -3.69 12.86 5.08
C PRO A 90 -3.95 11.94 3.87
N ARG A 91 -3.00 11.80 2.96
CA ARG A 91 -3.15 10.98 1.75
C ARG A 91 -2.35 9.68 1.86
N LEU A 92 -2.98 8.58 1.46
CA LEU A 92 -2.34 7.29 1.27
C LEU A 92 -2.12 7.09 -0.23
N LEU A 93 -0.87 6.96 -0.64
CA LEU A 93 -0.47 6.77 -2.04
C LEU A 93 -0.23 5.29 -2.29
N VAL A 94 -1.01 4.68 -3.20
CA VAL A 94 -0.87 3.27 -3.60
C VAL A 94 -0.33 3.21 -5.01
N LEU A 95 0.80 2.53 -5.18
CA LEU A 95 1.48 2.43 -6.47
C LEU A 95 1.83 0.97 -6.80
N GLY A 96 1.65 0.62 -8.09
CA GLY A 96 2.09 -0.65 -8.65
C GLY A 96 1.41 -1.88 -8.08
N GLY A 97 2.15 -2.98 -8.08
CA GLY A 97 1.62 -4.28 -7.74
C GLY A 97 0.91 -4.96 -8.91
N ARG A 98 0.40 -6.14 -8.65
CA ARG A 98 -0.32 -6.93 -9.64
C ARG A 98 -1.52 -7.63 -9.03
N GLU A 99 -2.52 -7.90 -9.83
CA GLU A 99 -3.59 -8.80 -9.48
C GLU A 99 -3.08 -10.25 -9.50
N TYR A 100 -3.33 -10.98 -8.41
CA TYR A 100 -2.74 -12.31 -8.24
C TYR A 100 -3.25 -13.34 -9.24
N ALA A 101 -4.56 -13.31 -9.55
CA ALA A 101 -5.19 -14.31 -10.42
C ALA A 101 -4.88 -14.10 -11.91
N THR A 102 -4.88 -12.86 -12.38
CA THR A 102 -4.73 -12.49 -13.79
C THR A 102 -3.30 -12.07 -14.15
N ASN A 103 -2.44 -11.87 -13.17
CA ASN A 103 -1.12 -11.26 -13.32
C ASN A 103 -1.16 -9.85 -13.97
N TYR A 104 -2.31 -9.17 -13.90
CA TYR A 104 -2.46 -7.82 -14.42
C TYR A 104 -1.72 -6.81 -13.54
N PHE A 105 -0.85 -6.02 -14.15
CA PHE A 105 -0.08 -4.96 -13.51
C PHE A 105 -0.80 -3.62 -13.72
N ASP A 106 -0.88 -2.80 -12.68
CA ASP A 106 -1.44 -1.45 -12.74
C ASP A 106 -0.32 -0.41 -12.67
N CYS A 107 -0.37 0.57 -13.59
CA CYS A 107 0.60 1.68 -13.65
C CYS A 107 0.12 2.95 -12.96
N HIS A 108 -1.12 3.00 -12.51
CA HIS A 108 -1.68 4.22 -11.94
C HIS A 108 -1.20 4.43 -10.51
N LEU A 109 -0.92 5.69 -10.18
CA LEU A 109 -0.84 6.14 -8.80
C LEU A 109 -2.25 6.42 -8.30
N HIS A 110 -2.65 5.73 -7.25
CA HIS A 110 -3.92 5.98 -6.58
C HIS A 110 -3.67 6.72 -5.28
N SER A 111 -4.50 7.72 -5.02
CA SER A 111 -4.48 8.50 -3.79
C SER A 111 -5.79 8.32 -3.04
N PHE A 112 -5.70 7.94 -1.77
CA PHE A 112 -6.83 7.91 -0.86
C PHE A 112 -6.69 9.03 0.16
N ASP A 113 -7.69 9.90 0.26
CA ASP A 113 -7.76 10.92 1.29
C ASP A 113 -8.49 10.35 2.52
N VAL A 114 -7.80 10.29 3.67
CA VAL A 114 -8.34 9.68 4.90
C VAL A 114 -9.48 10.48 5.52
N ARG A 115 -9.57 11.79 5.22
CA ARG A 115 -10.60 12.68 5.75
C ARG A 115 -11.91 12.57 4.98
N THR A 116 -11.80 12.56 3.65
CA THR A 116 -12.97 12.48 2.76
C THR A 116 -13.36 11.05 2.41
N ARG A 117 -12.49 10.08 2.71
CA ARG A 117 -12.64 8.65 2.36
C ARG A 117 -12.82 8.43 0.86
N HIS A 118 -12.12 9.23 0.07
CA HIS A 118 -12.25 9.22 -1.38
C HIS A 118 -10.98 8.78 -2.08
N TRP A 119 -11.12 7.86 -3.06
CA TRP A 119 -10.06 7.46 -3.97
C TRP A 119 -10.05 8.31 -5.23
N SER A 120 -8.87 8.74 -5.64
CA SER A 120 -8.61 9.39 -6.91
C SER A 120 -7.39 8.78 -7.59
N GLN A 121 -7.35 8.83 -8.91
CA GLN A 121 -6.14 8.54 -9.68
C GLN A 121 -5.35 9.83 -9.84
N VAL A 122 -4.04 9.75 -9.60
CA VAL A 122 -3.12 10.89 -9.74
C VAL A 122 -2.35 10.72 -11.04
N PRO A 123 -2.36 11.73 -11.92
CA PRO A 123 -1.49 11.73 -13.10
C PRO A 123 -0.02 11.63 -12.67
N LEU A 124 0.74 10.75 -13.33
CA LEU A 124 2.16 10.59 -13.05
C LEU A 124 2.95 11.54 -13.94
N HIS A 125 3.56 12.52 -13.34
CA HIS A 125 4.61 13.34 -13.96
C HIS A 125 5.96 12.85 -13.44
N THR A 126 6.78 12.29 -14.30
CA THR A 126 8.06 11.72 -13.90
C THR A 126 9.21 12.55 -14.43
N SER A 127 10.16 12.83 -13.56
CA SER A 127 11.47 13.36 -13.94
C SER A 127 12.45 12.22 -14.23
N SER A 128 12.02 11.21 -15.00
CA SER A 128 12.90 10.13 -15.41
C SER A 128 13.85 10.62 -16.51
N PRO A 129 15.14 10.29 -16.45
CA PRO A 129 16.10 10.60 -17.55
C PRO A 129 15.72 10.00 -18.89
N ARG A 130 14.84 8.97 -18.88
CA ARG A 130 14.36 8.29 -20.08
C ARG A 130 13.01 8.82 -20.60
N GLY A 131 12.38 9.78 -19.86
CA GLY A 131 11.03 10.25 -20.14
C GLY A 131 9.94 9.18 -19.88
N GLY A 132 8.72 9.63 -19.66
CA GLY A 132 7.55 8.74 -19.47
C GLY A 132 7.36 8.20 -18.05
N PRO A 133 6.23 7.52 -17.83
CA PRO A 133 5.88 6.95 -16.51
C PRO A 133 6.84 5.80 -16.15
N PRO A 134 7.01 5.51 -14.84
CA PRO A 134 7.78 4.36 -14.41
C PRO A 134 7.18 3.07 -14.98
N PRO A 135 8.01 2.09 -15.35
CA PRO A 135 7.51 0.79 -15.82
C PRO A 135 6.62 0.12 -14.78
N LEU A 136 5.65 -0.66 -15.27
CA LEU A 136 4.81 -1.53 -14.45
C LEU A 136 5.69 -2.44 -13.60
N ARG A 137 5.45 -2.48 -12.28
CA ARG A 137 6.28 -3.25 -11.37
C ARG A 137 5.55 -3.74 -10.13
N THR A 138 6.05 -4.81 -9.55
CA THR A 138 5.62 -5.38 -8.27
C THR A 138 6.83 -5.61 -7.36
N GLY A 139 6.65 -5.65 -6.04
CA GLY A 139 7.73 -5.92 -5.09
C GLY A 139 8.80 -4.83 -5.01
N HIS A 140 8.47 -3.61 -5.43
CA HIS A 140 9.31 -2.41 -5.29
C HIS A 140 9.15 -1.77 -3.91
N CYS A 141 9.97 -0.76 -3.63
CA CYS A 141 9.83 0.08 -2.45
C CYS A 141 9.49 1.51 -2.84
N THR A 142 8.70 2.20 -2.02
CA THR A 142 8.46 3.64 -2.14
C THR A 142 8.64 4.37 -0.83
N THR A 143 9.09 5.62 -0.91
CA THR A 143 9.13 6.55 0.21
C THR A 143 8.84 7.96 -0.29
N VAL A 144 8.35 8.82 0.61
CA VAL A 144 8.16 10.25 0.31
C VAL A 144 9.29 11.05 0.93
N HIS A 145 9.91 11.92 0.14
CA HIS A 145 10.89 12.88 0.59
C HIS A 145 10.72 14.21 -0.14
N ALA A 146 10.68 15.32 0.60
CA ALA A 146 10.55 16.68 0.05
C ALA A 146 9.40 16.83 -0.99
N GLY A 147 8.21 16.28 -0.71
CA GLY A 147 7.03 16.35 -1.58
C GLY A 147 7.12 15.47 -2.84
N ARG A 148 8.13 14.62 -2.94
CA ARG A 148 8.33 13.68 -4.06
C ARG A 148 8.20 12.25 -3.59
N LEU A 149 7.60 11.40 -4.43
CA LEU A 149 7.59 9.96 -4.21
C LEU A 149 8.81 9.35 -4.91
N LEU A 150 9.68 8.72 -4.14
CA LEU A 150 10.82 7.96 -4.61
C LEU A 150 10.42 6.50 -4.76
N LEU A 151 10.75 5.91 -5.89
CA LEU A 151 10.44 4.53 -6.25
C LEU A 151 11.73 3.79 -6.59
N PHE A 152 11.97 2.64 -5.97
CA PHE A 152 13.15 1.84 -6.21
C PHE A 152 12.83 0.38 -6.51
N GLY A 153 13.46 -0.16 -7.55
CA GLY A 153 13.54 -1.58 -7.86
C GLY A 153 12.22 -2.23 -8.24
N GLY A 154 12.09 -3.49 -7.94
CA GLY A 154 10.91 -4.32 -8.23
C GLY A 154 11.09 -5.25 -9.42
N LEU A 155 10.04 -5.99 -9.71
CA LEU A 155 9.95 -6.95 -10.81
C LEU A 155 8.96 -6.45 -11.85
N ARG A 156 9.36 -6.38 -13.11
CA ARG A 156 8.50 -6.05 -14.26
C ARG A 156 7.65 -7.24 -14.67
N GLU A 157 6.63 -6.95 -15.48
CA GLU A 157 5.76 -7.97 -16.09
C GLU A 157 6.50 -8.97 -16.99
N ASP A 158 7.63 -8.55 -17.61
CA ASP A 158 8.49 -9.40 -18.45
C ASP A 158 9.50 -10.24 -17.63
N GLY A 159 9.41 -10.23 -16.31
CA GLY A 159 10.27 -11.01 -15.41
C GLY A 159 11.63 -10.39 -15.09
N ARG A 160 11.92 -9.17 -15.56
CA ARG A 160 13.18 -8.47 -15.28
C ARG A 160 13.13 -7.75 -13.94
N PHE A 161 14.17 -7.92 -13.14
CA PHE A 161 14.40 -7.09 -11.97
C PHE A 161 14.88 -5.70 -12.37
N LEU A 162 14.42 -4.71 -11.64
CA LEU A 162 14.77 -3.31 -11.81
C LEU A 162 15.69 -2.86 -10.69
N ASP A 163 16.67 -2.02 -11.04
CA ASP A 163 17.64 -1.39 -10.14
C ASP A 163 17.60 0.14 -10.24
N ASP A 164 16.56 0.67 -10.91
CA ASP A 164 16.37 2.09 -11.11
C ASP A 164 15.80 2.79 -9.88
N ILE A 165 16.18 4.07 -9.72
CA ILE A 165 15.49 5.01 -8.84
C ILE A 165 14.70 5.96 -9.73
N THR A 166 13.40 6.04 -9.52
CA THR A 166 12.51 6.97 -10.23
C THR A 166 11.87 7.91 -9.22
N THR A 167 11.84 9.18 -9.56
CA THR A 167 11.16 10.22 -8.79
C THR A 167 9.85 10.59 -9.47
N VAL A 168 8.76 10.57 -8.71
CA VAL A 168 7.44 11.03 -9.14
C VAL A 168 7.14 12.34 -8.43
N GLU A 169 6.89 13.39 -9.19
CA GLU A 169 6.45 14.67 -8.62
C GLU A 169 4.97 14.60 -8.33
N LEU A 170 4.63 14.90 -7.08
CA LEU A 170 3.25 14.95 -6.62
C LEU A 170 2.78 16.41 -6.78
N ILE A 171 2.10 16.71 -7.88
CA ILE A 171 1.54 18.03 -8.09
C ILE A 171 0.41 18.23 -7.09
N SER A 172 0.51 19.30 -6.33
CA SER A 172 -0.46 19.76 -5.34
C SER A 172 -1.74 20.27 -6.02
#